data_e035575d81a21e1ec9ff6ec939ecc801
#
_entry.id   e035575d81a21e1ec9ff6ec939ecc801
#
_cell.length_a   1.000
_cell.length_b   1.000
_cell.length_c   1.000
_cell.angle_alpha   90.00
_cell.angle_beta   90.00
_cell.angle_gamma   90.00
#
_symmetry.space_group_name_H-M   'P 1'
#
loop_
_entity.id
_entity.type
_entity.pdbx_description
1 polymer ?
#
loop_
_entity_poly.entity_id
_entity_poly.type
_entity_poly.pdbx_seq_one_letter_code
_entity_poly.pdbx_strand_id
1 'polypeptide(L)'
;MELIQDTSRPPLEYVKGVPLIKYFAEALGPLQSFRARPDDLLISTYPKSGTTWVSQILDMIYQGGDLEKCHRAPIFMRVPFLEFKVPGIPSGMETLKDTPAPRLLKTHLPLALLPQTLLDQKVKNPKREIRKILEFVGRSLPEETVDLMVQHTSFKEMKKNPMANYTTVPQEFMDHSISPFMRKGMTGDWKTTFTVAQNERFDADYAEKMAGCSLSFRSEL
;
A
#
# COMPACT_ATOMS: atom_id res chain seq x y z
N MET A 1 -12.96 23.86 22.22
CA MET A 1 -12.08 23.94 21.05
C MET A 1 -12.83 23.29 19.90
N GLU A 2 -13.54 24.07 19.09
CA GLU A 2 -14.22 23.58 17.90
C GLU A 2 -13.15 23.05 16.95
N LEU A 3 -13.26 21.78 16.60
CA LEU A 3 -12.46 21.19 15.52
C LEU A 3 -12.89 21.89 14.23
N ILE A 4 -12.02 22.71 13.65
CA ILE A 4 -12.23 23.29 12.32
C ILE A 4 -12.37 22.10 11.39
N GLN A 5 -13.57 21.88 10.89
CA GLN A 5 -13.83 20.83 9.91
C GLN A 5 -13.13 21.24 8.62
N ASP A 6 -12.06 20.53 8.27
CA ASP A 6 -11.35 20.75 7.00
C ASP A 6 -12.27 20.34 5.84
N THR A 7 -12.94 21.34 5.27
CA THR A 7 -13.89 21.16 4.16
C THR A 7 -13.19 20.92 2.81
N SER A 8 -11.87 20.97 2.77
CA SER A 8 -11.07 20.73 1.55
C SER A 8 -10.99 19.24 1.18
N ARG A 9 -11.32 18.33 2.12
CA ARG A 9 -11.25 16.88 1.91
C ARG A 9 -12.61 16.32 1.52
N PRO A 10 -12.64 15.29 0.66
CA PRO A 10 -13.86 14.54 0.41
C PRO A 10 -14.45 13.99 1.73
N PRO A 11 -15.78 14.01 1.90
CA PRO A 11 -16.43 13.52 3.12
C PRO A 11 -16.11 12.03 3.35
N LEU A 12 -16.09 11.63 4.63
CA LEU A 12 -15.94 10.23 5.02
C LEU A 12 -17.31 9.54 5.01
N GLU A 13 -17.34 8.33 4.48
CA GLU A 13 -18.45 7.39 4.58
C GLU A 13 -18.01 6.15 5.36
N TYR A 14 -18.92 5.63 6.19
CA TYR A 14 -18.64 4.45 6.99
C TYR A 14 -19.26 3.21 6.37
N VAL A 15 -18.42 2.27 5.92
CA VAL A 15 -18.87 0.99 5.37
C VAL A 15 -18.46 -0.13 6.32
N LYS A 16 -19.43 -0.80 6.91
CA LYS A 16 -19.22 -1.82 7.98
C LYS A 16 -18.28 -1.31 9.10
N GLY A 17 -18.44 -0.05 9.50
CA GLY A 17 -17.64 0.58 10.54
C GLY A 17 -16.26 1.08 10.10
N VAL A 18 -15.88 0.89 8.85
CA VAL A 18 -14.60 1.38 8.31
C VAL A 18 -14.79 2.75 7.67
N PRO A 19 -14.06 3.81 8.12
CA PRO A 19 -14.13 5.13 7.51
C PRO A 19 -13.36 5.13 6.19
N LEU A 20 -14.03 5.50 5.11
CA LEU A 20 -13.47 5.62 3.77
C LEU A 20 -13.83 7.00 3.21
N ILE A 21 -12.97 7.59 2.40
CA ILE A 21 -13.39 8.76 1.62
C ILE A 21 -14.49 8.32 0.64
N LYS A 22 -15.45 9.19 0.38
CA LYS A 22 -16.64 8.92 -0.46
C LYS A 22 -16.31 8.13 -1.73
N TYR A 23 -15.30 8.56 -2.47
CA TYR A 23 -14.92 7.90 -3.71
C TYR A 23 -14.44 6.46 -3.53
N PHE A 24 -13.76 6.16 -2.43
CA PHE A 24 -13.32 4.79 -2.13
C PHE A 24 -14.49 3.93 -1.66
N ALA A 25 -15.45 4.51 -0.91
CA ALA A 25 -16.69 3.81 -0.55
C ALA A 25 -17.50 3.42 -1.80
N GLU A 26 -17.61 4.32 -2.79
CA GLU A 26 -18.26 4.05 -4.07
C GLU A 26 -17.56 2.94 -4.89
N ALA A 27 -16.25 2.77 -4.73
CA ALA A 27 -15.50 1.71 -5.42
C ALA A 27 -15.82 0.31 -4.90
N LEU A 28 -16.35 0.18 -3.68
CA LEU A 28 -16.63 -1.14 -3.07
C LEU A 28 -17.73 -1.91 -3.80
N GLY A 29 -18.72 -1.24 -4.37
CA GLY A 29 -19.77 -1.89 -5.16
C GLY A 29 -19.17 -2.67 -6.35
N PRO A 30 -18.50 -1.99 -7.31
CA PRO A 30 -17.82 -2.65 -8.41
C PRO A 30 -16.79 -3.70 -7.97
N LEU A 31 -16.09 -3.46 -6.84
CA LEU A 31 -15.08 -4.38 -6.31
C LEU A 31 -15.65 -5.76 -5.97
N GLN A 32 -16.90 -5.86 -5.54
CA GLN A 32 -17.53 -7.17 -5.24
C GLN A 32 -17.61 -8.09 -6.48
N SER A 33 -17.59 -7.52 -7.68
CA SER A 33 -17.57 -8.29 -8.94
C SER A 33 -16.16 -8.65 -9.41
N PHE A 34 -15.11 -8.24 -8.68
CA PHE A 34 -13.73 -8.53 -9.04
C PHE A 34 -13.45 -10.03 -9.08
N ARG A 35 -12.79 -10.45 -10.15
CA ARG A 35 -12.34 -11.84 -10.32
C ARG A 35 -10.81 -11.87 -10.21
N ALA A 36 -10.33 -12.43 -9.12
CA ALA A 36 -8.92 -12.70 -8.93
C ALA A 36 -8.46 -13.80 -9.89
N ARG A 37 -7.23 -13.65 -10.41
CA ARG A 37 -6.56 -14.66 -11.23
C ARG A 37 -5.61 -15.49 -10.34
N PRO A 38 -5.31 -16.75 -10.70
CA PRO A 38 -4.42 -17.60 -9.89
C PRO A 38 -2.99 -17.06 -9.72
N ASP A 39 -2.54 -16.22 -10.64
CA ASP A 39 -1.22 -15.60 -10.68
C ASP A 39 -1.20 -14.15 -10.17
N ASP A 40 -2.31 -13.64 -9.66
CA ASP A 40 -2.37 -12.33 -9.00
C ASP A 40 -1.56 -12.34 -7.70
N LEU A 41 -0.79 -11.29 -7.47
CA LEU A 41 -0.12 -11.05 -6.19
C LEU A 41 -0.74 -9.84 -5.49
N LEU A 42 -1.42 -10.08 -4.37
CA LEU A 42 -2.02 -9.03 -3.54
C LEU A 42 -1.09 -8.60 -2.41
N ILE A 43 -0.83 -7.30 -2.33
CA ILE A 43 -0.18 -6.64 -1.20
C ILE A 43 -1.27 -6.08 -0.30
N SER A 44 -1.59 -6.77 0.80
CA SER A 44 -2.54 -6.31 1.81
C SER A 44 -1.78 -5.77 3.02
N THR A 45 -1.98 -4.51 3.35
CA THR A 45 -1.22 -3.83 4.41
C THR A 45 -2.07 -2.81 5.15
N TYR A 46 -1.68 -2.52 6.38
CA TYR A 46 -2.18 -1.35 7.09
C TYR A 46 -1.65 -0.06 6.43
N PRO A 47 -2.42 1.04 6.39
CA PRO A 47 -1.95 2.32 5.84
C PRO A 47 -0.62 2.77 6.46
N LYS A 48 0.28 3.31 5.63
CA LYS A 48 1.60 3.86 6.02
C LYS A 48 2.61 2.84 6.57
N SER A 49 2.38 1.53 6.39
CA SER A 49 3.28 0.44 6.83
C SER A 49 4.33 0.02 5.77
N GLY A 50 4.56 0.85 4.76
CA GLY A 50 5.59 0.59 3.73
C GLY A 50 5.07 -0.02 2.44
N THR A 51 3.76 0.01 2.18
CA THR A 51 3.11 -0.54 0.98
C THR A 51 3.78 -0.10 -0.31
N THR A 52 4.07 1.19 -0.44
CA THR A 52 4.72 1.76 -1.63
C THR A 52 6.15 1.22 -1.81
N TRP A 53 6.88 1.04 -0.72
CA TRP A 53 8.22 0.45 -0.75
C TRP A 53 8.18 -1.00 -1.26
N VAL A 54 7.32 -1.83 -0.69
CA VAL A 54 7.14 -3.23 -1.13
C VAL A 54 6.62 -3.29 -2.56
N SER A 55 5.69 -2.41 -2.94
CA SER A 55 5.20 -2.31 -4.33
C SER A 55 6.32 -2.03 -5.31
N GLN A 56 7.23 -1.10 -4.98
CA GLN A 56 8.36 -0.77 -5.82
C GLN A 56 9.34 -1.95 -5.94
N ILE A 57 9.64 -2.65 -4.85
CA ILE A 57 10.49 -3.85 -4.84
C ILE A 57 9.88 -4.92 -5.75
N LEU A 58 8.60 -5.23 -5.58
CA LEU A 58 7.92 -6.26 -6.37
C LEU A 58 7.85 -5.89 -7.85
N ASP A 59 7.51 -4.64 -8.17
CA ASP A 59 7.51 -4.19 -9.57
C ASP A 59 8.91 -4.34 -10.19
N MET A 60 9.98 -3.94 -9.50
CA MET A 60 11.35 -4.14 -9.98
C MET A 60 11.68 -5.62 -10.19
N ILE A 61 11.26 -6.50 -9.29
CA ILE A 61 11.44 -7.96 -9.44
C ILE A 61 10.74 -8.45 -10.71
N TYR A 62 9.48 -8.03 -10.93
CA TYR A 62 8.70 -8.46 -12.09
C TYR A 62 9.20 -7.88 -13.41
N GLN A 63 9.90 -6.74 -13.37
CA GLN A 63 10.57 -6.14 -14.51
C GLN A 63 12.03 -6.62 -14.69
N GLY A 64 12.51 -7.58 -13.87
CA GLY A 64 13.89 -8.09 -13.96
C GLY A 64 14.96 -7.07 -13.61
N GLY A 65 14.63 -6.03 -12.83
CA GLY A 65 15.54 -4.93 -12.47
C GLY A 65 15.65 -3.82 -13.52
N ASP A 66 14.87 -3.88 -14.60
CA ASP A 66 14.85 -2.88 -15.66
C ASP A 66 14.23 -1.57 -15.16
N LEU A 67 15.06 -0.55 -14.94
CA LEU A 67 14.65 0.74 -14.39
C LEU A 67 13.78 1.54 -15.34
N GLU A 68 13.96 1.43 -16.65
CA GLU A 68 13.13 2.14 -17.64
C GLU A 68 11.69 1.63 -17.56
N LYS A 69 11.53 0.31 -17.48
CA LYS A 69 10.21 -0.29 -17.26
C LYS A 69 9.59 0.13 -15.92
N CYS A 70 10.41 0.34 -14.89
CA CYS A 70 9.94 0.83 -13.59
C CYS A 70 9.54 2.31 -13.61
N HIS A 71 9.89 3.06 -14.65
CA HIS A 71 9.46 4.46 -14.84
C HIS A 71 8.29 4.62 -15.85
N ARG A 72 7.70 3.52 -16.35
CA ARG A 72 6.61 3.53 -17.34
C ARG A 72 5.35 4.27 -16.89
N ALA A 73 5.10 4.35 -15.59
CA ALA A 73 3.96 5.03 -14.97
C ALA A 73 4.16 5.20 -13.45
N PRO A 74 3.38 6.07 -12.79
CA PRO A 74 3.34 6.17 -11.33
C PRO A 74 3.03 4.83 -10.64
N ILE A 75 3.59 4.61 -9.45
CA ILE A 75 3.48 3.32 -8.73
C ILE A 75 2.02 2.89 -8.43
N PHE A 76 1.10 3.84 -8.25
CA PHE A 76 -0.31 3.53 -8.04
C PHE A 76 -1.02 3.01 -9.30
N MET A 77 -0.46 3.24 -10.50
CA MET A 77 -0.93 2.67 -11.76
C MET A 77 -0.24 1.33 -12.06
N ARG A 78 1.05 1.18 -11.69
CA ARG A 78 1.82 -0.06 -11.90
C ARG A 78 1.42 -1.17 -10.93
N VAL A 79 1.02 -0.79 -9.71
CA VAL A 79 0.49 -1.66 -8.66
C VAL A 79 -0.80 -1.01 -8.15
N PRO A 80 -1.94 -1.22 -8.84
CA PRO A 80 -3.18 -0.53 -8.55
C PRO A 80 -3.74 -0.88 -7.18
N PHE A 81 -4.33 0.12 -6.51
CA PHE A 81 -5.19 -0.11 -5.35
C PHE A 81 -6.56 -0.61 -5.80
N LEU A 82 -7.04 -1.67 -5.18
CA LEU A 82 -8.38 -2.21 -5.45
C LEU A 82 -9.49 -1.18 -5.19
N GLU A 83 -9.38 -0.44 -4.08
CA GLU A 83 -10.34 0.56 -3.64
C GLU A 83 -10.11 1.96 -4.23
N PHE A 84 -9.06 2.17 -5.03
CA PHE A 84 -8.73 3.50 -5.54
C PHE A 84 -9.75 3.96 -6.59
N LYS A 85 -10.40 5.07 -6.29
CA LYS A 85 -11.27 5.79 -7.20
C LYS A 85 -11.20 7.27 -6.87
N VAL A 86 -10.85 8.10 -7.84
CA VAL A 86 -10.89 9.56 -7.75
C VAL A 86 -11.29 10.12 -9.11
N PRO A 87 -11.99 11.26 -9.18
CA PRO A 87 -12.34 11.89 -10.45
C PRO A 87 -11.10 12.17 -11.31
N GLY A 88 -11.21 11.96 -12.61
CA GLY A 88 -10.14 12.28 -13.57
C GLY A 88 -8.96 11.29 -13.65
N ILE A 89 -8.92 10.27 -12.77
CA ILE A 89 -7.90 9.22 -12.80
C ILE A 89 -8.59 7.86 -12.91
N PRO A 90 -8.11 6.94 -13.76
CA PRO A 90 -8.66 5.58 -13.84
C PRO A 90 -8.67 4.91 -12.46
N SER A 91 -9.78 4.29 -12.10
CA SER A 91 -9.89 3.52 -10.86
C SER A 91 -8.95 2.31 -10.89
N GLY A 92 -8.64 1.78 -9.71
CA GLY A 92 -7.84 0.56 -9.61
C GLY A 92 -8.44 -0.60 -10.39
N MET A 93 -9.76 -0.72 -10.37
CA MET A 93 -10.50 -1.75 -11.14
C MET A 93 -10.40 -1.56 -12.65
N GLU A 94 -10.46 -0.31 -13.15
CA GLU A 94 -10.28 -0.01 -14.57
C GLU A 94 -8.86 -0.31 -15.02
N THR A 95 -7.86 0.13 -14.24
CA THR A 95 -6.45 -0.17 -14.51
C THR A 95 -6.18 -1.68 -14.58
N LEU A 96 -6.80 -2.47 -13.69
CA LEU A 96 -6.59 -3.92 -13.64
C LEU A 96 -7.22 -4.69 -14.79
N LYS A 97 -8.24 -4.15 -15.48
CA LYS A 97 -8.85 -4.82 -16.64
C LYS A 97 -7.83 -5.04 -17.76
N ASP A 98 -7.03 -4.02 -18.02
CA ASP A 98 -6.06 -3.99 -19.12
C ASP A 98 -4.65 -4.42 -18.70
N THR A 99 -4.46 -4.73 -17.40
CA THR A 99 -3.16 -5.19 -16.90
C THR A 99 -2.93 -6.65 -17.28
N PRO A 100 -1.82 -6.96 -18.00
CA PRO A 100 -1.46 -8.33 -18.33
C PRO A 100 -1.09 -9.14 -17.10
N ALA A 101 -1.21 -10.46 -17.20
CA ALA A 101 -0.75 -11.39 -16.16
C ALA A 101 0.79 -11.50 -16.13
N PRO A 102 1.41 -11.74 -14.98
CA PRO A 102 0.83 -11.70 -13.64
C PRO A 102 0.58 -10.26 -13.15
N ARG A 103 -0.52 -10.04 -12.42
CA ARG A 103 -0.88 -8.70 -11.92
C ARG A 103 -0.38 -8.50 -10.49
N LEU A 104 0.18 -7.31 -10.22
CA LEU A 104 0.44 -6.83 -8.88
C LEU A 104 -0.71 -5.92 -8.45
N LEU A 105 -1.32 -6.19 -7.31
CA LEU A 105 -2.41 -5.38 -6.76
C LEU A 105 -2.13 -5.06 -5.29
N LYS A 106 -2.76 -4.01 -4.78
CA LYS A 106 -2.66 -3.66 -3.36
C LYS A 106 -3.97 -3.19 -2.78
N THR A 107 -4.09 -3.30 -1.46
CA THR A 107 -5.26 -2.84 -0.70
C THR A 107 -4.90 -2.45 0.72
N HIS A 108 -5.68 -1.52 1.28
CA HIS A 108 -5.74 -1.20 2.70
C HIS A 108 -7.07 -1.62 3.33
N LEU A 109 -7.95 -2.24 2.55
CA LEU A 109 -9.24 -2.70 3.06
C LEU A 109 -9.04 -3.87 4.04
N PRO A 110 -9.80 -3.90 5.15
CA PRO A 110 -9.86 -5.08 6.00
C PRO A 110 -10.52 -6.24 5.24
N LEU A 111 -10.20 -7.46 5.64
CA LEU A 111 -10.68 -8.70 4.98
C LEU A 111 -12.19 -8.72 4.77
N ALA A 112 -12.96 -8.16 5.73
CA ALA A 112 -14.43 -8.11 5.67
C ALA A 112 -15.00 -7.28 4.50
N LEU A 113 -14.19 -6.45 3.86
CA LEU A 113 -14.55 -5.63 2.69
C LEU A 113 -13.97 -6.15 1.38
N LEU A 114 -13.09 -7.17 1.43
CA LEU A 114 -12.49 -7.76 0.24
C LEU A 114 -13.42 -8.75 -0.45
N PRO A 115 -13.35 -8.85 -1.79
CA PRO A 115 -14.04 -9.90 -2.55
C PRO A 115 -13.63 -11.30 -2.09
N GLN A 116 -14.57 -12.23 -2.00
CA GLN A 116 -14.32 -13.62 -1.60
C GLN A 116 -13.27 -14.29 -2.50
N THR A 117 -13.27 -13.98 -3.80
CA THR A 117 -12.31 -14.52 -4.76
C THR A 117 -10.85 -14.22 -4.43
N LEU A 118 -10.56 -13.12 -3.71
CA LEU A 118 -9.21 -12.81 -3.20
C LEU A 118 -8.86 -13.58 -1.93
N LEU A 119 -9.87 -13.91 -1.11
CA LEU A 119 -9.69 -14.65 0.15
C LEU A 119 -9.48 -16.15 -0.11
N ASP A 120 -10.13 -16.69 -1.12
CA ASP A 120 -10.03 -18.11 -1.50
C ASP A 120 -8.68 -18.45 -2.14
N GLN A 121 -7.99 -17.47 -2.71
CA GLN A 121 -6.65 -17.65 -3.21
C GLN A 121 -5.66 -17.49 -2.06
N LYS A 122 -4.75 -18.47 -1.91
CA LYS A 122 -3.64 -18.39 -0.93
C LYS A 122 -2.65 -17.32 -1.36
N VAL A 123 -3.05 -16.04 -1.18
CA VAL A 123 -2.17 -14.89 -1.39
C VAL A 123 -1.14 -14.89 -0.27
N LYS A 124 0.09 -15.23 -0.59
CA LYS A 124 1.17 -15.31 0.39
C LYS A 124 1.57 -13.92 0.85
N ASN A 125 1.66 -13.71 2.16
CA ASN A 125 2.03 -12.44 2.79
C ASN A 125 3.55 -12.23 2.71
N PRO A 126 4.08 -11.19 2.05
CA PRO A 126 5.52 -10.99 1.89
C PRO A 126 6.18 -10.55 3.19
N LYS A 127 6.95 -11.45 3.78
CA LYS A 127 7.82 -11.14 4.93
C LYS A 127 9.30 -11.09 4.50
N ARG A 128 9.94 -9.94 4.73
CA ARG A 128 11.36 -9.63 4.90
C ARG A 128 12.34 -9.89 3.75
N GLU A 129 13.02 -8.77 3.38
CA GLU A 129 14.22 -8.70 2.55
C GLU A 129 14.01 -9.12 1.08
N ILE A 130 14.58 -8.38 0.15
CA ILE A 130 14.38 -8.62 -1.29
C ILE A 130 14.66 -10.06 -1.68
N ARG A 131 15.68 -10.70 -1.10
CA ARG A 131 15.97 -12.13 -1.37
C ARG A 131 14.87 -13.07 -0.91
N LYS A 132 14.28 -12.80 0.27
CA LYS A 132 13.15 -13.60 0.76
C LYS A 132 11.89 -13.32 -0.05
N ILE A 133 11.72 -12.09 -0.55
CA ILE A 133 10.65 -11.77 -1.49
C ILE A 133 10.88 -12.51 -2.81
N LEU A 134 12.10 -12.53 -3.34
CA LEU A 134 12.46 -13.30 -4.54
C LEU A 134 12.16 -14.78 -4.38
N GLU A 135 12.61 -15.39 -3.29
CA GLU A 135 12.31 -16.79 -2.94
C GLU A 135 10.80 -17.02 -2.84
N PHE A 136 10.11 -16.12 -2.15
CA PHE A 136 8.67 -16.19 -1.95
C PHE A 136 7.88 -16.14 -3.26
N VAL A 137 8.26 -15.25 -4.20
CA VAL A 137 7.60 -15.13 -5.51
C VAL A 137 8.13 -16.14 -6.54
N GLY A 138 9.04 -17.03 -6.12
CA GLY A 138 9.61 -18.06 -6.99
C GLY A 138 10.48 -17.50 -8.11
N ARG A 139 11.17 -16.37 -7.86
CA ARG A 139 12.04 -15.71 -8.83
C ARG A 139 13.49 -15.65 -8.32
N SER A 140 14.41 -15.64 -9.27
CA SER A 140 15.84 -15.43 -9.01
C SER A 140 16.35 -14.29 -9.89
N LEU A 141 17.20 -13.43 -9.33
CA LEU A 141 17.86 -12.34 -10.04
C LEU A 141 19.35 -12.35 -9.71
N PRO A 142 20.22 -11.87 -10.63
CA PRO A 142 21.64 -11.67 -10.38
C PRO A 142 21.87 -10.75 -9.17
N GLU A 143 22.95 -10.96 -8.44
CA GLU A 143 23.28 -10.16 -7.25
C GLU A 143 23.40 -8.67 -7.55
N GLU A 144 24.01 -8.31 -8.68
CA GLU A 144 24.11 -6.93 -9.17
C GLU A 144 22.72 -6.27 -9.33
N THR A 145 21.74 -7.03 -9.79
CA THR A 145 20.34 -6.55 -9.90
C THR A 145 19.73 -6.37 -8.53
N VAL A 146 20.00 -7.25 -7.57
CA VAL A 146 19.52 -7.10 -6.19
C VAL A 146 20.14 -5.84 -5.55
N ASP A 147 21.41 -5.58 -5.74
CA ASP A 147 22.09 -4.38 -5.24
C ASP A 147 21.51 -3.11 -5.86
N LEU A 148 21.26 -3.12 -7.16
CA LEU A 148 20.57 -2.04 -7.86
C LEU A 148 19.17 -1.77 -7.24
N MET A 149 18.41 -2.82 -6.95
CA MET A 149 17.09 -2.72 -6.32
C MET A 149 17.20 -2.10 -4.92
N VAL A 150 18.16 -2.53 -4.09
CA VAL A 150 18.42 -1.95 -2.76
C VAL A 150 18.66 -0.45 -2.85
N GLN A 151 19.48 -0.02 -3.81
CA GLN A 151 19.78 1.39 -4.02
C GLN A 151 18.53 2.18 -4.43
N HIS A 152 17.82 1.74 -5.46
CA HIS A 152 16.67 2.45 -6.03
C HIS A 152 15.40 2.39 -5.16
N THR A 153 15.29 1.41 -4.27
CA THR A 153 14.21 1.32 -3.28
C THR A 153 14.58 1.93 -1.93
N SER A 154 15.73 2.54 -1.80
CA SER A 154 16.08 3.30 -0.59
C SER A 154 15.10 4.48 -0.41
N PHE A 155 14.79 4.81 0.85
CA PHE A 155 13.88 5.92 1.16
C PHE A 155 14.30 7.23 0.48
N LYS A 156 15.60 7.52 0.45
CA LYS A 156 16.18 8.72 -0.16
C LYS A 156 15.88 8.80 -1.66
N GLU A 157 16.08 7.70 -2.38
CA GLU A 157 15.84 7.67 -3.83
C GLU A 157 14.36 7.62 -4.17
N MET A 158 13.57 6.83 -3.45
CA MET A 158 12.11 6.81 -3.65
C MET A 158 11.46 8.17 -3.34
N LYS A 159 11.94 8.90 -2.34
CA LYS A 159 11.43 10.23 -2.00
C LYS A 159 11.61 11.25 -3.13
N LYS A 160 12.66 11.12 -3.92
CA LYS A 160 12.94 11.99 -5.08
C LYS A 160 12.20 11.54 -6.35
N ASN A 161 11.77 10.28 -6.42
CA ASN A 161 11.22 9.69 -7.62
C ASN A 161 9.71 10.01 -7.75
N PRO A 162 9.27 10.85 -8.73
CA PRO A 162 7.86 11.15 -8.94
C PRO A 162 7.01 9.91 -9.22
N MET A 163 7.62 8.85 -9.77
CA MET A 163 6.93 7.58 -10.04
C MET A 163 6.65 6.77 -8.77
N ALA A 164 7.24 7.14 -7.62
CA ALA A 164 7.08 6.44 -6.34
C ALA A 164 6.52 7.32 -5.21
N ASN A 165 6.73 8.64 -5.25
CA ASN A 165 6.46 9.57 -4.16
C ASN A 165 5.05 10.20 -4.17
N TYR A 166 4.19 9.83 -5.11
CA TYR A 166 2.82 10.32 -5.28
C TYR A 166 2.68 11.80 -5.65
N THR A 167 3.76 12.51 -6.01
CA THR A 167 3.65 13.92 -6.45
C THR A 167 2.90 14.08 -7.78
N THR A 168 2.60 12.99 -8.46
CA THR A 168 1.76 12.96 -9.67
C THR A 168 0.26 12.92 -9.36
N VAL A 169 -0.13 12.78 -8.09
CA VAL A 169 -1.54 12.87 -7.67
C VAL A 169 -1.93 14.35 -7.55
N PRO A 170 -3.07 14.77 -8.13
CA PRO A 170 -3.52 16.16 -8.03
C PRO A 170 -3.62 16.66 -6.59
N GLN A 171 -3.26 17.94 -6.36
CA GLN A 171 -3.20 18.56 -5.03
C GLN A 171 -4.53 18.50 -4.28
N GLU A 172 -5.64 18.56 -4.98
CA GLU A 172 -7.00 18.44 -4.40
C GLU A 172 -7.25 17.11 -3.69
N PHE A 173 -6.52 16.04 -4.07
CA PHE A 173 -6.61 14.71 -3.42
C PHE A 173 -5.45 14.45 -2.47
N MET A 174 -4.29 15.06 -2.70
CA MET A 174 -3.10 14.88 -1.88
C MET A 174 -2.24 16.14 -1.88
N ASP A 175 -2.44 17.00 -0.91
CA ASP A 175 -1.69 18.25 -0.78
C ASP A 175 -0.34 18.00 -0.10
N HIS A 176 0.69 17.93 -0.93
CA HIS A 176 2.07 17.74 -0.48
C HIS A 176 2.67 18.99 0.20
N SER A 177 2.03 20.17 0.09
CA SER A 177 2.48 21.37 0.80
C SER A 177 2.17 21.28 2.29
N ILE A 178 1.11 20.55 2.67
CA ILE A 178 0.75 20.30 4.07
C ILE A 178 1.62 19.18 4.67
N SER A 179 1.76 18.07 3.94
CA SER A 179 2.59 16.96 4.39
C SER A 179 3.07 16.10 3.22
N PRO A 180 4.37 15.83 3.09
CA PRO A 180 4.86 14.97 2.03
C PRO A 180 4.38 13.52 2.25
N PHE A 181 4.06 12.82 1.18
CA PHE A 181 3.67 11.41 1.24
C PHE A 181 4.76 10.56 1.89
N MET A 182 6.03 10.78 1.52
CA MET A 182 7.20 10.15 2.12
C MET A 182 7.79 11.05 3.20
N ARG A 183 7.47 10.76 4.47
CA ARG A 183 7.80 11.63 5.60
C ARG A 183 9.22 11.39 6.13
N LYS A 184 9.47 10.30 6.83
CA LYS A 184 10.75 10.00 7.52
C LYS A 184 11.41 8.68 7.07
N GLY A 185 10.63 7.66 6.72
CA GLY A 185 11.13 6.36 6.29
C GLY A 185 11.88 5.57 7.36
N MET A 186 11.51 5.75 8.63
CA MET A 186 12.11 5.05 9.77
C MET A 186 11.02 4.54 10.73
N THR A 187 11.33 3.44 11.38
CA THR A 187 10.49 2.86 12.45
C THR A 187 10.76 3.57 13.78
N GLY A 188 9.85 3.42 14.74
CA GLY A 188 10.02 3.99 16.09
C GLY A 188 9.65 5.47 16.21
N ASP A 189 9.23 6.14 15.15
CA ASP A 189 8.86 7.58 15.19
C ASP A 189 7.61 7.87 16.04
N TRP A 190 6.79 6.87 16.31
CA TRP A 190 5.64 6.95 17.20
C TRP A 190 6.03 7.41 18.63
N LYS A 191 7.25 7.07 19.09
CA LYS A 191 7.79 7.48 20.41
C LYS A 191 7.86 8.99 20.59
N THR A 192 8.01 9.73 19.51
CA THR A 192 8.03 11.20 19.52
C THR A 192 6.67 11.82 19.21
N THR A 193 5.68 11.00 18.89
CA THR A 193 4.34 11.44 18.45
C THR A 193 3.30 11.16 19.52
N PHE A 194 3.35 9.99 20.16
CA PHE A 194 2.40 9.61 21.20
C PHE A 194 2.83 10.17 22.57
N THR A 195 1.85 10.63 23.35
CA THR A 195 2.02 10.79 24.79
C THR A 195 2.05 9.42 25.46
N VAL A 196 2.58 9.34 26.69
CA VAL A 196 2.60 8.09 27.47
C VAL A 196 1.19 7.49 27.57
N ALA A 197 0.18 8.30 27.94
CA ALA A 197 -1.20 7.83 28.07
C ALA A 197 -1.80 7.31 26.74
N GLN A 198 -1.45 7.93 25.59
CA GLN A 198 -1.88 7.44 24.28
C GLN A 198 -1.22 6.11 23.94
N ASN A 199 0.06 5.93 24.29
CA ASN A 199 0.77 4.68 24.09
C ASN A 199 0.19 3.56 24.95
N GLU A 200 -0.01 3.78 26.22
CA GLU A 200 -0.60 2.79 27.14
C GLU A 200 -1.98 2.33 26.66
N ARG A 201 -2.82 3.28 26.24
CA ARG A 201 -4.14 2.95 25.66
C ARG A 201 -4.03 2.15 24.37
N PHE A 202 -3.09 2.51 23.49
CA PHE A 202 -2.85 1.77 22.25
C PHE A 202 -2.37 0.35 22.54
N ASP A 203 -1.43 0.18 23.46
CA ASP A 203 -0.86 -1.13 23.82
C ASP A 203 -1.94 -2.06 24.41
N ALA A 204 -2.82 -1.54 25.27
CA ALA A 204 -3.94 -2.29 25.83
C ALA A 204 -4.94 -2.74 24.73
N ASP A 205 -5.36 -1.82 23.86
CA ASP A 205 -6.26 -2.12 22.74
C ASP A 205 -5.62 -3.09 21.73
N TYR A 206 -4.33 -2.93 21.48
CA TYR A 206 -3.56 -3.83 20.60
C TYR A 206 -3.48 -5.25 21.19
N ALA A 207 -3.17 -5.38 22.46
CA ALA A 207 -3.08 -6.68 23.12
C ALA A 207 -4.43 -7.43 23.10
N GLU A 208 -5.54 -6.71 23.35
CA GLU A 208 -6.89 -7.27 23.27
C GLU A 208 -7.23 -7.75 21.85
N LYS A 209 -7.00 -6.91 20.84
CA LYS A 209 -7.33 -7.21 19.44
C LYS A 209 -6.43 -8.28 18.82
N MET A 210 -5.21 -8.41 19.31
CA MET A 210 -4.26 -9.42 18.84
C MET A 210 -4.31 -10.72 19.64
N ALA A 211 -5.17 -10.82 20.67
CA ALA A 211 -5.35 -12.03 21.43
C ALA A 211 -5.73 -13.20 20.51
N GLY A 212 -4.94 -14.29 20.56
CA GLY A 212 -5.11 -15.46 19.68
C GLY A 212 -4.54 -15.32 18.25
N CYS A 213 -3.95 -14.17 17.89
CA CYS A 213 -3.27 -14.00 16.61
C CYS A 213 -1.83 -14.51 16.69
N SER A 214 -1.44 -15.38 15.75
CA SER A 214 -0.05 -15.92 15.67
C SER A 214 0.94 -14.95 15.02
N LEU A 215 0.48 -13.80 14.53
CA LEU A 215 1.34 -12.79 13.90
C LEU A 215 2.01 -11.93 14.97
N SER A 216 3.32 -11.74 14.82
CA SER A 216 4.08 -10.75 15.61
C SER A 216 4.56 -9.61 14.73
N PHE A 217 4.39 -8.40 15.20
CA PHE A 217 4.85 -7.19 14.50
C PHE A 217 6.02 -6.58 15.26
N ARG A 218 6.98 -6.02 14.51
CA ARG A 218 8.07 -5.25 15.11
C ARG A 218 7.67 -3.78 15.14
N SER A 219 7.59 -3.23 16.32
CA SER A 219 7.39 -1.79 16.55
C SER A 219 8.71 -1.01 16.54
N GLU A 220 9.83 -1.72 16.65
CA GLU A 220 11.19 -1.17 16.70
C GLU A 220 12.15 -2.06 15.90
N LEU A 221 13.26 -1.49 15.44
CA LEU A 221 14.40 -2.16 14.80
C LEU A 221 15.47 -2.49 15.82
#